data_1aca1bade2c8b51a80ed199abe29451d
#
_entry.id   1aca1bade2c8b51a80ed199abe29451d
#
_cell.length_a   1.000
_cell.length_b   1.000
_cell.length_c   1.000
_cell.angle_alpha   90.00
_cell.angle_beta   90.00
_cell.angle_gamma   90.00
#
_symmetry.space_group_name_H-M   'P 1'
#
loop_
_entity.id
_entity.type
_entity.pdbx_description
1 polymer ?
#
loop_
_entity_poly.entity_id
_entity_poly.type
_entity_poly.pdbx_seq_one_letter_code
_entity_poly.pdbx_strand_id
1 'polypeptide(L)'
;MAYIHRTLEQKIIDISRDYSCLLLIGPRQVGKTTMLEHLMEGSGRQKVTLDDVENRRLAQSDPALFLEMHPAPVLIDEVQYAPQLFSYIKINVDNGAAPGSYWLTGSQAFQLMELAQESLAGRTAIVHMSALSQSELYGDGTTEPLSLKLEKLNRRKEHLSSCNSMEMFERIWNGGMPGHRSGRYTDRDVFYSSYIQTYINRDVSDMIPGVDKLLFADFIRAAACRVGQMLNTHDIAQDVGVSDDTAKRWLQVLEKSEVIFYLRPYSNNLLKRTVKTPKMYFFDTGLAAYLTKYSNPEILMNGAINGAILENYTVAEIRKTWLNSAKECLLHYYRDKDTNEIDMVIEADGELHPLEIKKSTNPGTELASAFKVLDKGSVPRGAGAILCLREEISAIDRNTFILPIWMI
;
A
#
# COMPACT_ATOMS: atom_id res chain seq x y z
N MET A 1 -16.37 19.16 -3.95
CA MET A 1 -15.85 17.76 -4.01
C MET A 1 -16.26 17.07 -2.74
N ALA A 2 -16.78 15.86 -2.82
CA ALA A 2 -17.06 15.09 -1.61
C ALA A 2 -15.73 14.49 -1.09
N TYR A 3 -15.46 14.68 0.19
CA TYR A 3 -14.40 13.97 0.89
C TYR A 3 -14.78 12.48 0.96
N ILE A 4 -13.84 11.61 0.66
CA ILE A 4 -14.04 10.17 0.82
C ILE A 4 -13.44 9.79 2.16
N HIS A 5 -14.27 9.35 3.09
CA HIS A 5 -13.85 8.95 4.42
C HIS A 5 -12.81 7.84 4.38
N ARG A 6 -11.80 7.98 5.23
CA ARG A 6 -10.72 7.00 5.32
C ARG A 6 -10.92 6.14 6.57
N THR A 7 -10.73 4.89 6.36
CA THR A 7 -10.82 3.90 7.42
C THR A 7 -9.81 4.15 8.56
N LEU A 8 -8.67 4.77 8.24
CA LEU A 8 -7.65 5.15 9.22
C LEU A 8 -8.06 6.29 10.16
N GLU A 9 -9.09 7.08 9.86
CA GLU A 9 -9.45 8.28 10.62
C GLU A 9 -9.59 8.01 12.11
N GLN A 10 -10.42 7.03 12.47
CA GLN A 10 -10.62 6.68 13.88
C GLN A 10 -9.34 6.17 14.54
N LYS A 11 -8.51 5.42 13.81
CA LYS A 11 -7.21 4.94 14.32
C LYS A 11 -6.24 6.07 14.60
N ILE A 12 -6.19 7.09 13.73
CA ILE A 12 -5.36 8.29 13.95
C ILE A 12 -5.81 9.02 15.21
N ILE A 13 -7.11 9.19 15.42
CA ILE A 13 -7.66 9.82 16.62
C ILE A 13 -7.28 9.01 17.87
N ASP A 14 -7.48 7.70 17.86
CA ASP A 14 -7.18 6.84 19.01
C ASP A 14 -5.68 6.85 19.34
N ILE A 15 -4.81 6.70 18.33
CA ILE A 15 -3.35 6.77 18.50
C ILE A 15 -2.92 8.13 19.06
N SER A 16 -3.56 9.22 18.61
CA SER A 16 -3.24 10.58 19.07
C SER A 16 -3.64 10.85 20.53
N ARG A 17 -4.44 9.99 21.16
CA ARG A 17 -4.74 10.06 22.61
C ARG A 17 -3.64 9.45 23.46
N ASP A 18 -2.82 8.56 22.88
CA ASP A 18 -1.77 7.85 23.59
C ASP A 18 -0.37 8.39 23.27
N TYR A 19 -0.15 8.83 22.03
CA TYR A 19 1.16 9.28 21.55
C TYR A 19 1.22 10.81 21.38
N SER A 20 2.28 11.42 21.89
CA SER A 20 2.54 12.86 21.69
C SER A 20 2.94 13.20 20.26
N CYS A 21 3.51 12.25 19.52
CA CYS A 21 3.91 12.39 18.13
C CYS A 21 3.35 11.27 17.29
N LEU A 22 2.75 11.62 16.14
CA LEU A 22 2.27 10.70 15.11
C LEU A 22 2.92 11.07 13.77
N LEU A 23 3.48 10.07 13.08
CA LEU A 23 4.03 10.20 11.74
C LEU A 23 3.18 9.41 10.76
N LEU A 24 2.48 10.11 9.85
CA LEU A 24 1.69 9.51 8.77
C LEU A 24 2.49 9.49 7.47
N ILE A 25 2.86 8.31 7.03
CA ILE A 25 3.64 8.08 5.79
C ILE A 25 2.80 7.34 4.75
N GLY A 26 3.30 7.28 3.53
CA GLY A 26 2.65 6.57 2.40
C GLY A 26 2.91 7.26 1.07
N PRO A 27 2.50 6.63 -0.05
CA PRO A 27 2.76 7.14 -1.39
C PRO A 27 2.30 8.59 -1.60
N ARG A 28 2.86 9.22 -2.61
CA ARG A 28 2.41 10.56 -3.02
C ARG A 28 0.94 10.53 -3.48
N GLN A 29 0.20 11.61 -3.20
CA GLN A 29 -1.19 11.85 -3.65
C GLN A 29 -2.24 10.84 -3.12
N VAL A 30 -1.95 10.07 -2.07
CA VAL A 30 -2.94 9.18 -1.43
C VAL A 30 -3.88 9.90 -0.45
N GLY A 31 -3.67 11.22 -0.24
CA GLY A 31 -4.56 12.05 0.58
C GLY A 31 -4.17 12.18 2.05
N LYS A 32 -2.91 11.96 2.43
CA LYS A 32 -2.42 12.07 3.82
C LYS A 32 -2.79 13.41 4.45
N THR A 33 -2.34 14.49 3.84
CA THR A 33 -2.59 15.86 4.32
C THR A 33 -4.08 16.17 4.35
N THR A 34 -4.83 15.79 3.31
CA THR A 34 -6.28 16.01 3.24
C THR A 34 -7.03 15.31 4.38
N MET A 35 -6.68 14.06 4.71
CA MET A 35 -7.28 13.34 5.83
C MET A 35 -6.95 14.02 7.16
N LEU A 36 -5.69 14.40 7.40
CA LEU A 36 -5.31 15.08 8.64
C LEU A 36 -5.96 16.46 8.76
N GLU A 37 -6.09 17.21 7.66
CA GLU A 37 -6.84 18.48 7.63
C GLU A 37 -8.30 18.28 8.01
N HIS A 38 -8.95 17.24 7.48
CA HIS A 38 -10.32 16.90 7.84
C HIS A 38 -10.45 16.56 9.33
N LEU A 39 -9.52 15.77 9.87
CA LEU A 39 -9.52 15.40 11.30
C LEU A 39 -9.20 16.54 12.24
N MET A 40 -8.50 17.59 11.79
CA MET A 40 -8.17 18.74 12.65
C MET A 40 -9.25 19.81 12.66
N GLU A 41 -10.30 19.71 11.85
CA GLU A 41 -11.41 20.65 11.87
C GLU A 41 -12.00 20.79 13.26
N GLY A 42 -12.05 22.02 13.77
CA GLY A 42 -12.55 22.32 15.11
C GLY A 42 -11.62 21.94 16.29
N SER A 43 -10.43 21.36 16.01
CA SER A 43 -9.50 20.90 17.08
C SER A 43 -8.56 21.98 17.62
N GLY A 44 -8.52 23.17 17.00
CA GLY A 44 -7.54 24.23 17.33
C GLY A 44 -6.10 23.91 16.89
N ARG A 45 -5.85 22.76 16.23
CA ARG A 45 -4.54 22.40 15.68
C ARG A 45 -4.15 23.32 14.54
N GLN A 46 -2.93 23.82 14.55
CA GLN A 46 -2.37 24.59 13.44
C GLN A 46 -1.79 23.67 12.37
N LYS A 47 -1.78 24.14 11.12
CA LYS A 47 -1.06 23.47 10.01
C LYS A 47 0.06 24.37 9.53
N VAL A 48 1.22 23.76 9.32
CA VAL A 48 2.36 24.37 8.63
C VAL A 48 2.90 23.37 7.60
N THR A 49 3.26 23.84 6.41
CA THR A 49 3.88 23.02 5.36
C THR A 49 5.29 23.47 5.06
N LEU A 50 6.19 22.49 4.90
CA LEU A 50 7.56 22.73 4.47
C LEU A 50 7.71 22.74 2.94
N ASP A 51 6.62 22.64 2.17
CA ASP A 51 6.58 23.04 0.77
C ASP A 51 6.74 24.57 0.62
N ASP A 52 6.30 25.33 1.63
CA ASP A 52 6.60 26.76 1.74
C ASP A 52 8.09 27.00 2.01
N VAL A 53 8.71 27.85 1.18
CA VAL A 53 10.16 28.06 1.19
C VAL A 53 10.64 28.75 2.47
N GLU A 54 9.86 29.71 3.00
CA GLU A 54 10.22 30.45 4.21
C GLU A 54 10.14 29.56 5.43
N ASN A 55 9.04 28.79 5.57
CA ASN A 55 8.88 27.82 6.63
C ASN A 55 9.98 26.76 6.60
N ARG A 56 10.31 26.26 5.40
CA ARG A 56 11.40 25.30 5.20
C ARG A 56 12.74 25.87 5.64
N ARG A 57 13.06 27.09 5.20
CA ARG A 57 14.31 27.74 5.55
C ARG A 57 14.44 27.92 7.07
N LEU A 58 13.38 28.40 7.73
CA LEU A 58 13.38 28.57 9.18
C LEU A 58 13.53 27.21 9.90
N ALA A 59 12.76 26.20 9.50
CA ALA A 59 12.85 24.86 10.08
C ALA A 59 14.24 24.20 9.94
N GLN A 60 14.97 24.56 8.87
CA GLN A 60 16.35 24.09 8.63
C GLN A 60 17.41 24.89 9.41
N SER A 61 17.27 26.21 9.48
CA SER A 61 18.29 27.08 10.09
C SER A 61 18.11 27.23 11.60
N ASP A 62 16.87 27.28 12.10
CA ASP A 62 16.54 27.39 13.52
C ASP A 62 15.28 26.59 13.85
N PRO A 63 15.41 25.25 14.04
CA PRO A 63 14.28 24.37 14.38
C PRO A 63 13.60 24.75 15.71
N ALA A 64 14.34 25.32 16.67
CA ALA A 64 13.77 25.73 17.95
C ALA A 64 12.79 26.90 17.75
N LEU A 65 13.23 27.95 17.09
CA LEU A 65 12.39 29.11 16.77
C LEU A 65 11.18 28.69 15.89
N PHE A 66 11.40 27.78 14.92
CA PHE A 66 10.30 27.27 14.11
C PHE A 66 9.19 26.63 14.98
N LEU A 67 9.55 25.81 15.96
CA LEU A 67 8.58 25.16 16.86
C LEU A 67 7.96 26.16 17.86
N GLU A 68 8.67 27.22 18.24
CA GLU A 68 8.12 28.32 19.06
C GLU A 68 7.06 29.12 18.28
N MET A 69 7.30 29.37 16.98
CA MET A 69 6.36 30.07 16.11
C MET A 69 5.15 29.21 15.72
N HIS A 70 5.32 27.89 15.75
CA HIS A 70 4.26 26.91 15.44
C HIS A 70 4.01 25.99 16.66
N PRO A 71 3.44 26.52 17.75
CA PRO A 71 3.24 25.75 18.98
C PRO A 71 2.27 24.59 18.78
N ALA A 72 2.49 23.52 19.56
CA ALA A 72 1.58 22.39 19.61
C ALA A 72 0.18 22.78 20.18
N PRO A 73 -0.91 22.15 19.68
CA PRO A 73 -0.91 21.05 18.73
C PRO A 73 -0.72 21.52 17.26
N VAL A 74 0.19 20.87 16.54
CA VAL A 74 0.55 21.26 15.17
C VAL A 74 0.61 20.08 14.21
N LEU A 75 0.19 20.30 12.95
CA LEU A 75 0.44 19.43 11.80
C LEU A 75 1.59 20.03 10.99
N ILE A 76 2.71 19.30 10.89
CA ILE A 76 3.85 19.67 10.04
C ILE A 76 3.84 18.77 8.81
N ASP A 77 3.55 19.35 7.65
CA ASP A 77 3.46 18.68 6.37
C ASP A 77 4.79 18.71 5.62
N GLU A 78 5.12 17.61 4.92
CA GLU A 78 6.39 17.39 4.17
C GLU A 78 7.64 17.52 5.06
N VAL A 79 7.59 16.91 6.25
CA VAL A 79 8.63 17.04 7.30
C VAL A 79 10.01 16.54 6.86
N GLN A 80 10.12 15.71 5.79
CA GLN A 80 11.40 15.26 5.24
C GLN A 80 12.31 16.42 4.76
N TYR A 81 11.75 17.60 4.50
CA TYR A 81 12.55 18.76 4.10
C TYR A 81 13.32 19.41 5.24
N ALA A 82 13.02 19.08 6.51
CA ALA A 82 13.75 19.55 7.67
C ALA A 82 13.97 18.43 8.69
N PRO A 83 14.87 17.46 8.42
CA PRO A 83 15.14 16.31 9.29
C PRO A 83 15.54 16.70 10.72
N GLN A 84 16.17 17.88 10.89
CA GLN A 84 16.57 18.42 12.19
C GLN A 84 15.41 18.53 13.16
N LEU A 85 14.18 18.79 12.69
CA LEU A 85 12.99 18.91 13.53
C LEU A 85 12.74 17.68 14.39
N PHE A 86 13.09 16.47 13.92
CA PHE A 86 12.89 15.23 14.68
C PHE A 86 13.59 15.26 16.04
N SER A 87 14.82 15.82 16.10
CA SER A 87 15.58 15.92 17.35
C SER A 87 14.95 16.93 18.33
N TYR A 88 14.42 18.04 17.85
CA TYR A 88 13.77 19.06 18.70
C TYR A 88 12.39 18.60 19.15
N ILE A 89 11.62 17.93 18.29
CA ILE A 89 10.35 17.29 18.66
C ILE A 89 10.58 16.24 19.74
N LYS A 90 11.66 15.43 19.61
CA LYS A 90 12.06 14.48 20.66
C LYS A 90 12.25 15.17 22.02
N ILE A 91 13.00 16.26 22.04
CA ILE A 91 13.23 17.02 23.29
C ILE A 91 11.89 17.47 23.89
N ASN A 92 10.98 18.01 23.08
CA ASN A 92 9.68 18.45 23.55
C ASN A 92 8.83 17.28 24.08
N VAL A 93 8.86 16.12 23.42
CA VAL A 93 8.16 14.91 23.86
C VAL A 93 8.75 14.41 25.18
N ASP A 94 10.09 14.38 25.32
CA ASP A 94 10.78 13.97 26.56
C ASP A 94 10.51 14.95 27.70
N ASN A 95 10.24 16.22 27.41
CA ASN A 95 9.84 17.26 28.38
C ASN A 95 8.33 17.24 28.70
N GLY A 96 7.58 16.24 28.25
CA GLY A 96 6.19 16.04 28.62
C GLY A 96 5.16 16.71 27.70
N ALA A 97 5.46 16.82 26.40
CA ALA A 97 4.44 17.27 25.44
C ALA A 97 3.19 16.37 25.52
N ALA A 98 2.01 16.99 25.53
CA ALA A 98 0.74 16.30 25.67
C ALA A 98 0.50 15.30 24.52
N PRO A 99 -0.30 14.24 24.71
CA PRO A 99 -0.75 13.39 23.62
C PRO A 99 -1.36 14.19 22.48
N GLY A 100 -1.07 13.78 21.24
CA GLY A 100 -1.52 14.47 20.04
C GLY A 100 -0.83 15.81 19.75
N SER A 101 0.27 16.17 20.40
CA SER A 101 0.98 17.45 20.17
C SER A 101 1.45 17.61 18.74
N TYR A 102 2.05 16.57 18.16
CA TYR A 102 2.68 16.65 16.84
C TYR A 102 2.08 15.64 15.87
N TRP A 103 1.51 16.12 14.78
CA TRP A 103 1.20 15.31 13.62
C TRP A 103 2.19 15.65 12.51
N LEU A 104 2.89 14.65 12.03
CA LEU A 104 3.90 14.76 10.99
C LEU A 104 3.46 13.98 9.76
N THR A 105 3.67 14.55 8.57
CA THR A 105 3.41 13.83 7.33
C THR A 105 4.47 14.11 6.28
N GLY A 106 4.61 13.16 5.36
CA GLY A 106 5.51 13.30 4.22
C GLY A 106 5.38 12.15 3.23
N SER A 107 5.92 12.37 2.05
CA SER A 107 5.80 11.43 0.93
C SER A 107 6.99 10.49 0.75
N GLN A 108 8.11 10.73 1.44
CA GLN A 108 9.31 9.88 1.39
C GLN A 108 9.32 8.91 2.57
N ALA A 109 8.41 7.91 2.51
CA ALA A 109 8.12 6.99 3.62
C ALA A 109 9.37 6.34 4.23
N PHE A 110 10.28 5.82 3.40
CA PHE A 110 11.48 5.11 3.86
C PHE A 110 12.43 6.04 4.64
N GLN A 111 12.73 7.22 4.08
CA GLN A 111 13.62 8.19 4.75
C GLN A 111 13.01 8.68 6.07
N LEU A 112 11.70 8.92 6.10
CA LEU A 112 11.00 9.34 7.31
C LEU A 112 10.99 8.25 8.37
N MET A 113 10.89 6.98 7.98
CA MET A 113 11.00 5.85 8.92
C MET A 113 12.40 5.77 9.53
N GLU A 114 13.46 5.88 8.74
CA GLU A 114 14.85 5.91 9.26
C GLU A 114 15.03 7.05 10.27
N LEU A 115 14.63 8.27 9.92
CA LEU A 115 14.74 9.44 10.80
C LEU A 115 13.92 9.27 12.09
N ALA A 116 12.71 8.74 12.00
CA ALA A 116 11.87 8.50 13.17
C ALA A 116 12.45 7.41 14.08
N GLN A 117 13.01 6.34 13.50
CA GLN A 117 13.67 5.28 14.27
C GLN A 117 14.94 5.76 14.97
N GLU A 118 15.73 6.60 14.33
CA GLU A 118 16.94 7.16 14.92
C GLU A 118 16.64 8.19 16.02
N SER A 119 15.67 9.08 15.78
CA SER A 119 15.44 10.24 16.66
C SER A 119 14.26 10.06 17.62
N LEU A 120 13.17 9.39 17.23
CA LEU A 120 11.90 9.31 17.96
C LEU A 120 11.52 7.88 18.38
N ALA A 121 12.49 6.94 18.44
CA ALA A 121 12.23 5.56 18.84
C ALA A 121 11.45 5.47 20.15
N GLY A 122 10.31 4.75 20.13
CA GLY A 122 9.42 4.58 21.28
C GLY A 122 8.56 5.81 21.66
N ARG A 123 8.69 6.93 20.93
CA ARG A 123 7.99 8.21 21.21
C ARG A 123 6.99 8.60 20.14
N THR A 124 7.09 7.98 18.97
CA THR A 124 6.25 8.29 17.83
C THR A 124 5.51 7.06 17.37
N ALA A 125 4.24 7.22 17.05
CA ALA A 125 3.48 6.21 16.33
C ALA A 125 3.67 6.44 14.82
N ILE A 126 4.07 5.39 14.09
CA ILE A 126 4.22 5.43 12.63
C ILE A 126 3.03 4.71 12.00
N VAL A 127 2.30 5.38 11.14
CA VAL A 127 1.12 4.85 10.46
C VAL A 127 1.30 4.98 8.96
N HIS A 128 1.02 3.89 8.24
CA HIS A 128 1.05 3.86 6.78
C HIS A 128 -0.34 4.06 6.19
N MET A 129 -0.45 5.00 5.25
CA MET A 129 -1.66 5.26 4.49
C MET A 129 -1.45 4.90 3.02
N SER A 130 -2.29 4.02 2.49
CA SER A 130 -2.29 3.68 1.06
C SER A 130 -3.32 4.48 0.26
N ALA A 131 -3.41 4.23 -1.06
CA ALA A 131 -4.54 4.65 -1.88
C ALA A 131 -5.87 4.09 -1.33
N LEU A 132 -7.00 4.63 -1.77
CA LEU A 132 -8.31 4.16 -1.34
C LEU A 132 -8.47 2.66 -1.55
N SER A 133 -9.01 1.97 -0.55
CA SER A 133 -9.40 0.57 -0.64
C SER A 133 -10.77 0.42 -1.30
N GLN A 134 -11.08 -0.80 -1.74
CA GLN A 134 -12.44 -1.06 -2.26
C GLN A 134 -13.50 -0.90 -1.17
N SER A 135 -13.19 -1.17 0.09
CA SER A 135 -14.10 -0.92 1.22
C SER A 135 -14.40 0.56 1.40
N GLU A 136 -13.43 1.45 1.22
CA GLU A 136 -13.61 2.91 1.28
C GLU A 136 -14.37 3.45 0.05
N LEU A 137 -14.26 2.80 -1.11
CA LEU A 137 -14.88 3.23 -2.37
C LEU A 137 -16.29 2.66 -2.60
N TYR A 138 -16.53 1.41 -2.15
CA TYR A 138 -17.72 0.63 -2.52
C TYR A 138 -18.40 -0.04 -1.32
N GLY A 139 -18.02 0.33 -0.12
CA GLY A 139 -18.58 -0.15 1.15
C GLY A 139 -18.73 0.97 2.15
N ASP A 140 -18.83 0.60 3.41
CA ASP A 140 -18.95 1.53 4.53
C ASP A 140 -17.60 1.85 5.23
N GLY A 141 -16.49 1.43 4.62
CA GLY A 141 -15.16 1.67 5.17
C GLY A 141 -14.78 0.79 6.35
N THR A 142 -15.41 -0.37 6.54
CA THR A 142 -15.02 -1.32 7.59
C THR A 142 -13.57 -1.77 7.44
N THR A 143 -12.86 -1.85 8.55
CA THR A 143 -11.39 -1.86 8.58
C THR A 143 -10.74 -3.08 9.14
N GLU A 144 -11.47 -4.09 9.49
CA GLU A 144 -10.82 -5.28 10.01
C GLU A 144 -9.93 -5.93 8.93
N PRO A 145 -8.71 -6.39 9.26
CA PRO A 145 -7.93 -7.21 8.34
C PRO A 145 -8.75 -8.38 7.81
N LEU A 146 -8.50 -8.79 6.56
CA LEU A 146 -9.19 -9.95 6.01
C LEU A 146 -9.00 -11.15 6.92
N SER A 147 -10.09 -11.75 7.35
CA SER A 147 -10.14 -12.96 8.18
C SER A 147 -11.07 -13.97 7.54
N LEU A 148 -10.64 -15.22 7.50
CA LEU A 148 -11.44 -16.33 6.93
C LEU A 148 -12.36 -16.99 7.95
N LYS A 149 -12.60 -16.37 9.11
CA LYS A 149 -13.62 -16.81 10.07
C LYS A 149 -15.01 -16.52 9.50
N LEU A 150 -15.88 -17.50 9.43
CA LEU A 150 -17.19 -17.39 8.76
C LEU A 150 -18.03 -16.21 9.27
N GLU A 151 -18.01 -15.95 10.58
CA GLU A 151 -18.71 -14.81 11.19
C GLU A 151 -18.21 -13.46 10.59
N LYS A 152 -16.89 -13.32 10.45
CA LYS A 152 -16.30 -12.11 9.88
C LYS A 152 -16.55 -11.97 8.38
N LEU A 153 -16.58 -13.09 7.65
CA LEU A 153 -16.94 -13.11 6.23
C LEU A 153 -18.40 -12.69 6.03
N ASN A 154 -19.33 -13.18 6.85
CA ASN A 154 -20.73 -12.76 6.78
C ASN A 154 -20.90 -11.28 7.07
N ARG A 155 -20.23 -10.75 8.10
CA ARG A 155 -20.23 -9.31 8.39
C ARG A 155 -19.71 -8.49 7.19
N ARG A 156 -18.60 -8.91 6.57
CA ARG A 156 -18.07 -8.22 5.37
C ARG A 156 -19.09 -8.21 4.22
N LYS A 157 -19.80 -9.31 3.99
CA LYS A 157 -20.84 -9.40 2.96
C LYS A 157 -21.96 -8.36 3.16
N GLU A 158 -22.29 -8.02 4.41
CA GLU A 158 -23.32 -7.01 4.74
C GLU A 158 -22.86 -5.58 4.46
N HIS A 159 -21.56 -5.31 4.53
CA HIS A 159 -20.98 -3.96 4.45
C HIS A 159 -20.32 -3.62 3.11
N LEU A 160 -20.18 -4.59 2.20
CA LEU A 160 -19.53 -4.40 0.91
C LEU A 160 -20.51 -4.61 -0.25
N SER A 161 -20.37 -3.78 -1.28
CA SER A 161 -21.19 -3.91 -2.50
C SER A 161 -20.66 -5.00 -3.40
N SER A 162 -21.50 -5.99 -3.71
CA SER A 162 -21.20 -7.01 -4.72
C SER A 162 -20.95 -6.38 -6.09
N CYS A 163 -20.17 -7.06 -6.91
CA CYS A 163 -19.95 -6.66 -8.29
C CYS A 163 -19.73 -7.88 -9.19
N ASN A 164 -20.10 -7.75 -10.45
CA ASN A 164 -19.82 -8.73 -11.48
C ASN A 164 -18.39 -8.61 -12.01
N SER A 165 -18.00 -9.51 -12.92
CA SER A 165 -16.63 -9.54 -13.47
C SER A 165 -16.25 -8.26 -14.21
N MET A 166 -17.17 -7.63 -14.95
CA MET A 166 -16.88 -6.39 -15.68
C MET A 166 -16.67 -5.22 -14.70
N GLU A 167 -17.55 -5.07 -13.73
CA GLU A 167 -17.43 -4.07 -12.67
C GLU A 167 -16.13 -4.25 -11.85
N MET A 168 -15.70 -5.50 -11.61
CA MET A 168 -14.41 -5.77 -10.98
C MET A 168 -13.25 -5.22 -11.82
N PHE A 169 -13.26 -5.45 -13.13
CA PHE A 169 -12.23 -4.89 -14.01
C PHE A 169 -12.32 -3.37 -14.18
N GLU A 170 -13.49 -2.77 -14.03
CA GLU A 170 -13.64 -1.31 -13.90
C GLU A 170 -12.96 -0.78 -12.62
N ARG A 171 -13.15 -1.47 -11.46
CA ARG A 171 -12.46 -1.13 -10.20
C ARG A 171 -10.94 -1.20 -10.38
N ILE A 172 -10.43 -2.28 -10.97
CA ILE A 172 -9.00 -2.49 -11.25
C ILE A 172 -8.44 -1.39 -12.16
N TRP A 173 -9.15 -1.10 -13.26
CA TRP A 173 -8.71 -0.13 -14.27
C TRP A 173 -8.69 1.31 -13.75
N ASN A 174 -9.66 1.68 -12.94
CA ASN A 174 -9.74 3.00 -12.30
C ASN A 174 -8.73 3.17 -11.16
N GLY A 175 -8.36 2.09 -10.47
CA GLY A 175 -7.49 2.14 -9.29
C GLY A 175 -8.14 2.81 -8.07
N GLY A 176 -7.32 3.17 -7.10
CA GLY A 176 -7.72 3.75 -5.81
C GLY A 176 -7.17 5.15 -5.53
N MET A 177 -6.59 5.85 -6.52
CA MET A 177 -6.01 7.17 -6.29
C MET A 177 -7.08 8.23 -6.02
N PRO A 178 -7.07 8.91 -4.82
CA PRO A 178 -8.16 9.80 -4.40
C PRO A 178 -8.42 10.96 -5.36
N GLY A 179 -7.36 11.53 -5.97
CA GLY A 179 -7.52 12.64 -6.90
C GLY A 179 -8.40 12.33 -8.10
N HIS A 180 -8.33 11.09 -8.59
CA HIS A 180 -9.19 10.60 -9.65
C HIS A 180 -10.55 10.15 -9.10
N ARG A 181 -10.56 9.36 -8.01
CA ARG A 181 -11.78 8.73 -7.47
C ARG A 181 -12.79 9.72 -6.86
N SER A 182 -12.31 10.86 -6.33
CA SER A 182 -13.17 11.93 -5.80
C SER A 182 -13.82 12.82 -6.89
N GLY A 183 -13.52 12.56 -8.18
CA GLY A 183 -13.98 13.41 -9.28
C GLY A 183 -13.22 14.73 -9.42
N ARG A 184 -12.10 14.92 -8.68
CA ARG A 184 -11.26 16.12 -8.84
C ARG A 184 -10.62 16.17 -10.22
N TYR A 185 -10.15 15.02 -10.68
CA TYR A 185 -9.60 14.84 -12.02
C TYR A 185 -10.44 13.80 -12.75
N THR A 186 -11.23 14.23 -13.70
CA THR A 186 -12.18 13.37 -14.43
C THR A 186 -11.50 12.56 -15.52
N ASP A 187 -10.46 13.13 -16.16
CA ASP A 187 -9.67 12.44 -17.18
C ASP A 187 -8.57 11.59 -16.48
N ARG A 188 -8.79 10.28 -16.51
CA ARG A 188 -7.90 9.28 -15.91
C ARG A 188 -6.50 9.30 -16.52
N ASP A 189 -6.41 9.39 -17.85
CA ASP A 189 -5.12 9.28 -18.55
C ASP A 189 -4.29 10.54 -18.34
N VAL A 190 -4.92 11.71 -18.33
CA VAL A 190 -4.26 12.96 -17.93
C VAL A 190 -3.81 12.90 -16.47
N PHE A 191 -4.63 12.34 -15.57
CA PHE A 191 -4.27 12.18 -14.17
C PHE A 191 -3.02 11.30 -13.98
N TYR A 192 -3.00 10.07 -14.53
CA TYR A 192 -1.86 9.18 -14.37
C TYR A 192 -0.61 9.64 -15.13
N SER A 193 -0.78 10.30 -16.29
CA SER A 193 0.34 10.94 -16.99
C SER A 193 0.99 12.02 -16.12
N SER A 194 0.19 12.91 -15.55
CA SER A 194 0.67 13.98 -14.66
C SER A 194 1.29 13.43 -13.38
N TYR A 195 0.71 12.36 -12.80
CA TYR A 195 1.26 11.67 -11.64
C TYR A 195 2.68 11.15 -11.92
N ILE A 196 2.88 10.41 -13.01
CA ILE A 196 4.19 9.87 -13.39
C ILE A 196 5.20 10.98 -13.67
N GLN A 197 4.82 12.03 -14.39
CA GLN A 197 5.70 13.16 -14.65
C GLN A 197 6.14 13.85 -13.34
N THR A 198 5.21 14.08 -12.42
CA THR A 198 5.50 14.70 -11.12
C THR A 198 6.41 13.79 -10.29
N TYR A 199 6.10 12.48 -10.23
CA TYR A 199 6.89 11.49 -9.52
C TYR A 199 8.33 11.42 -10.03
N ILE A 200 8.53 11.32 -11.36
CA ILE A 200 9.88 11.27 -11.95
C ILE A 200 10.63 12.59 -11.74
N ASN A 201 9.95 13.72 -11.88
CA ASN A 201 10.61 15.04 -11.81
C ASN A 201 10.98 15.47 -10.39
N ARG A 202 10.26 15.00 -9.37
CA ARG A 202 10.55 15.32 -7.95
C ARG A 202 11.20 14.12 -7.26
N ASP A 203 10.44 13.08 -6.99
CA ASP A 203 10.88 11.99 -6.08
C ASP A 203 12.06 11.21 -6.65
N VAL A 204 12.00 10.82 -7.92
CA VAL A 204 13.08 10.05 -8.54
C VAL A 204 14.33 10.93 -8.72
N SER A 205 14.17 12.19 -9.14
CA SER A 205 15.31 13.11 -9.32
C SER A 205 16.00 13.44 -7.99
N ASP A 206 15.25 13.51 -6.88
CA ASP A 206 15.79 13.72 -5.54
C ASP A 206 16.57 12.47 -5.06
N MET A 207 16.06 11.27 -5.35
CA MET A 207 16.71 10.00 -4.95
C MET A 207 17.87 9.61 -5.87
N ILE A 208 17.82 9.99 -7.15
CA ILE A 208 18.84 9.68 -8.15
C ILE A 208 19.20 10.94 -8.95
N PRO A 209 20.10 11.76 -8.44
CA PRO A 209 20.57 12.93 -9.19
C PRO A 209 21.13 12.56 -10.57
N GLY A 210 20.68 13.24 -11.61
CA GLY A 210 21.12 13.00 -12.98
C GLY A 210 20.51 11.78 -13.67
N VAL A 211 19.42 11.21 -13.14
CA VAL A 211 18.70 10.10 -13.79
C VAL A 211 18.20 10.50 -15.18
N ASP A 212 18.36 9.59 -16.15
CA ASP A 212 17.68 9.71 -17.44
C ASP A 212 16.17 9.45 -17.24
N LYS A 213 15.39 10.52 -17.31
CA LYS A 213 13.96 10.51 -17.03
C LYS A 213 13.16 9.70 -18.05
N LEU A 214 13.60 9.68 -19.31
CA LEU A 214 12.92 8.92 -20.37
C LEU A 214 13.15 7.42 -20.18
N LEU A 215 14.40 7.02 -19.97
CA LEU A 215 14.72 5.62 -19.67
C LEU A 215 14.06 5.16 -18.36
N PHE A 216 13.97 6.02 -17.34
CA PHE A 216 13.26 5.66 -16.11
C PHE A 216 11.76 5.50 -16.35
N ALA A 217 11.14 6.32 -17.21
CA ALA A 217 9.73 6.15 -17.59
C ALA A 217 9.49 4.83 -18.33
N ASP A 218 10.40 4.43 -19.22
CA ASP A 218 10.33 3.14 -19.91
C ASP A 218 10.56 1.97 -18.93
N PHE A 219 11.44 2.15 -17.95
CA PHE A 219 11.67 1.17 -16.89
C PHE A 219 10.42 0.91 -16.04
N ILE A 220 9.68 1.96 -15.63
CA ILE A 220 8.42 1.77 -14.89
C ILE A 220 7.40 1.01 -15.73
N ARG A 221 7.33 1.26 -17.04
CA ARG A 221 6.45 0.53 -17.97
C ARG A 221 6.84 -0.95 -18.07
N ALA A 222 8.15 -1.23 -18.23
CA ALA A 222 8.66 -2.60 -18.27
C ALA A 222 8.38 -3.36 -16.97
N ALA A 223 8.48 -2.68 -15.81
CA ALA A 223 8.10 -3.23 -14.52
C ALA A 223 6.58 -3.53 -14.46
N ALA A 224 5.72 -2.63 -14.96
CA ALA A 224 4.28 -2.83 -14.95
C ALA A 224 3.84 -4.04 -15.80
N CYS A 225 4.53 -4.32 -16.91
CA CYS A 225 4.28 -5.50 -17.73
C CYS A 225 4.61 -6.84 -17.00
N ARG A 226 5.33 -6.79 -15.88
CA ARG A 226 5.74 -7.96 -15.09
C ARG A 226 5.06 -8.05 -13.72
N VAL A 227 3.95 -7.37 -13.58
CA VAL A 227 3.14 -7.40 -12.34
C VAL A 227 2.71 -8.83 -12.01
N GLY A 228 2.76 -9.21 -10.73
CA GLY A 228 2.38 -10.55 -10.26
C GLY A 228 3.41 -11.65 -10.55
N GLN A 229 4.50 -11.33 -11.25
CA GLN A 229 5.54 -12.30 -11.60
C GLN A 229 6.69 -12.30 -10.59
N MET A 230 7.42 -13.41 -10.53
CA MET A 230 8.69 -13.47 -9.82
C MET A 230 9.67 -12.45 -10.43
N LEU A 231 10.28 -11.64 -9.59
CA LEU A 231 11.16 -10.57 -10.02
C LEU A 231 12.38 -11.11 -10.78
N ASN A 232 12.50 -10.76 -12.05
CA ASN A 232 13.72 -10.94 -12.85
C ASN A 232 14.26 -9.56 -13.24
N THR A 233 15.22 -9.07 -12.46
CA THR A 233 15.82 -7.75 -12.69
C THR A 233 16.59 -7.69 -14.02
N HIS A 234 17.23 -8.79 -14.42
CA HIS A 234 17.98 -8.88 -15.67
C HIS A 234 17.10 -8.66 -16.90
N ASP A 235 15.94 -9.32 -16.94
CA ASP A 235 15.00 -9.16 -18.08
C ASP A 235 14.48 -7.73 -18.18
N ILE A 236 14.18 -7.08 -17.03
CA ILE A 236 13.77 -5.67 -17.05
C ILE A 236 14.91 -4.77 -17.53
N ALA A 237 16.14 -5.04 -17.09
CA ALA A 237 17.31 -4.28 -17.49
C ALA A 237 17.56 -4.39 -19.00
N GLN A 238 17.45 -5.59 -19.57
CA GLN A 238 17.62 -5.84 -21.01
C GLN A 238 16.56 -5.12 -21.85
N ASP A 239 15.29 -5.18 -21.45
CA ASP A 239 14.20 -4.54 -22.20
C ASP A 239 14.37 -3.02 -22.31
N VAL A 240 14.96 -2.41 -21.29
CA VAL A 240 15.14 -0.94 -21.22
C VAL A 240 16.52 -0.50 -21.72
N GLY A 241 17.46 -1.43 -21.82
CA GLY A 241 18.84 -1.13 -22.26
C GLY A 241 19.70 -0.50 -21.15
N VAL A 242 19.48 -0.91 -19.89
CA VAL A 242 20.28 -0.45 -18.74
C VAL A 242 21.05 -1.61 -18.10
N SER A 243 22.01 -1.31 -17.24
CA SER A 243 22.73 -2.36 -16.48
C SER A 243 21.84 -2.95 -15.37
N ASP A 244 22.11 -4.20 -14.97
CA ASP A 244 21.44 -4.88 -13.87
C ASP A 244 21.52 -4.08 -12.55
N ASP A 245 22.64 -3.41 -12.30
CA ASP A 245 22.83 -2.59 -11.10
C ASP A 245 21.98 -1.32 -11.16
N THR A 246 21.83 -0.72 -12.34
CA THR A 246 20.91 0.40 -12.56
C THR A 246 19.46 -0.04 -12.33
N ALA A 247 19.05 -1.18 -12.89
CA ALA A 247 17.71 -1.73 -12.72
C ALA A 247 17.42 -2.05 -11.25
N LYS A 248 18.36 -2.67 -10.51
CA LYS A 248 18.23 -2.91 -9.06
C LYS A 248 18.02 -1.61 -8.28
N ARG A 249 18.85 -0.59 -8.56
CA ARG A 249 18.73 0.72 -7.91
C ARG A 249 17.39 1.38 -8.21
N TRP A 250 16.89 1.28 -9.45
CA TRP A 250 15.62 1.85 -9.85
C TRP A 250 14.43 1.12 -9.23
N LEU A 251 14.49 -0.22 -9.12
CA LEU A 251 13.50 -1.01 -8.38
C LEU A 251 13.45 -0.61 -6.89
N GLN A 252 14.60 -0.35 -6.26
CA GLN A 252 14.64 0.13 -4.88
C GLN A 252 13.98 1.49 -4.73
N VAL A 253 14.11 2.38 -5.72
CA VAL A 253 13.41 3.67 -5.71
C VAL A 253 11.90 3.47 -5.82
N LEU A 254 11.43 2.61 -6.73
CA LEU A 254 10.00 2.30 -6.86
C LEU A 254 9.43 1.68 -5.56
N GLU A 255 10.19 0.82 -4.88
CA GLU A 255 9.79 0.22 -3.59
C GLU A 255 9.77 1.27 -2.48
N LYS A 256 10.85 2.07 -2.33
CA LYS A 256 10.97 3.10 -1.29
C LYS A 256 9.93 4.21 -1.40
N SER A 257 9.49 4.53 -2.62
CA SER A 257 8.42 5.50 -2.89
C SER A 257 7.04 4.87 -2.90
N GLU A 258 6.96 3.57 -2.57
CA GLU A 258 5.71 2.82 -2.51
C GLU A 258 4.88 2.85 -3.82
N VAL A 259 5.56 2.90 -4.98
CA VAL A 259 4.94 2.66 -6.29
C VAL A 259 4.72 1.16 -6.49
N ILE A 260 5.71 0.37 -6.07
CA ILE A 260 5.63 -1.10 -6.02
C ILE A 260 5.85 -1.62 -4.60
N PHE A 261 5.48 -2.87 -4.39
CA PHE A 261 5.85 -3.64 -3.20
C PHE A 261 6.16 -5.08 -3.57
N TYR A 262 6.85 -5.77 -2.68
CA TYR A 262 7.23 -7.16 -2.87
C TYR A 262 6.44 -8.09 -1.96
N LEU A 263 5.95 -9.18 -2.53
CA LEU A 263 5.48 -10.33 -1.78
C LEU A 263 6.61 -11.35 -1.72
N ARG A 264 7.13 -11.59 -0.51
CA ARG A 264 8.26 -12.49 -0.30
C ARG A 264 7.78 -13.93 -0.10
N PRO A 265 8.59 -14.94 -0.44
CA PRO A 265 8.18 -16.33 -0.25
C PRO A 265 8.11 -16.69 1.24
N TYR A 266 7.09 -17.48 1.61
CA TYR A 266 7.02 -18.09 2.92
C TYR A 266 8.14 -19.15 3.08
N SER A 267 8.77 -19.17 4.24
CA SER A 267 9.70 -20.23 4.66
C SER A 267 9.72 -20.29 6.18
N ASN A 268 9.74 -21.48 6.76
CA ASN A 268 9.93 -21.65 8.21
C ASN A 268 11.27 -21.06 8.72
N ASN A 269 12.23 -20.85 7.83
CA ASN A 269 13.50 -20.18 8.15
C ASN A 269 13.41 -18.72 7.68
N LEU A 270 13.39 -17.78 8.63
CA LEU A 270 13.29 -16.34 8.36
C LEU A 270 14.40 -15.83 7.43
N LEU A 271 15.63 -16.32 7.56
CA LEU A 271 16.72 -15.94 6.66
C LEU A 271 16.44 -16.36 5.21
N LYS A 272 15.80 -17.51 5.00
CA LYS A 272 15.42 -17.96 3.65
C LYS A 272 14.28 -17.14 3.04
N ARG A 273 13.43 -16.49 3.85
CA ARG A 273 12.39 -15.56 3.36
C ARG A 273 13.02 -14.33 2.70
N THR A 274 14.20 -13.90 3.16
CA THR A 274 14.87 -12.69 2.69
C THR A 274 15.69 -12.91 1.41
N VAL A 275 16.15 -14.14 1.15
CA VAL A 275 17.10 -14.46 0.06
C VAL A 275 16.40 -14.96 -1.20
N LYS A 276 15.16 -15.45 -1.11
CA LYS A 276 14.43 -15.96 -2.28
C LYS A 276 13.81 -14.83 -3.09
N THR A 277 13.67 -15.03 -4.40
CA THR A 277 13.09 -14.10 -5.36
C THR A 277 11.66 -13.70 -4.96
N PRO A 278 11.35 -12.41 -4.80
CA PRO A 278 9.99 -11.97 -4.48
C PRO A 278 9.11 -11.92 -5.75
N LYS A 279 7.78 -11.93 -5.57
CA LYS A 279 6.83 -11.44 -6.59
C LYS A 279 6.68 -9.92 -6.45
N MET A 280 6.49 -9.22 -7.58
CA MET A 280 6.37 -7.75 -7.61
C MET A 280 4.94 -7.33 -7.94
N TYR A 281 4.42 -6.36 -7.18
CA TYR A 281 3.08 -5.81 -7.35
C TYR A 281 3.10 -4.29 -7.29
N PHE A 282 2.13 -3.66 -7.96
CA PHE A 282 1.87 -2.22 -7.85
C PHE A 282 0.89 -1.93 -6.72
N PHE A 283 1.11 -0.85 -5.98
CA PHE A 283 0.17 -0.38 -4.96
C PHE A 283 -1.16 0.09 -5.53
N ASP A 284 -1.13 0.64 -6.74
CA ASP A 284 -2.33 1.10 -7.45
C ASP A 284 -2.45 0.41 -8.81
N THR A 285 -3.51 -0.36 -8.99
CA THR A 285 -3.74 -1.09 -10.24
C THR A 285 -4.16 -0.20 -11.40
N GLY A 286 -4.75 0.97 -11.12
CA GLY A 286 -5.04 1.96 -12.14
C GLY A 286 -3.77 2.52 -12.78
N LEU A 287 -2.73 2.74 -11.96
CA LEU A 287 -1.41 3.11 -12.46
C LEU A 287 -0.80 1.99 -13.31
N ALA A 288 -0.86 0.74 -12.84
CA ALA A 288 -0.35 -0.41 -13.60
C ALA A 288 -1.08 -0.57 -14.95
N ALA A 289 -2.40 -0.46 -14.97
CA ALA A 289 -3.22 -0.51 -16.19
C ALA A 289 -2.92 0.65 -17.16
N TYR A 290 -2.66 1.86 -16.63
CA TYR A 290 -2.24 3.01 -17.43
C TYR A 290 -0.86 2.78 -18.08
N LEU A 291 0.11 2.30 -17.33
CA LEU A 291 1.47 2.04 -17.80
C LEU A 291 1.51 0.94 -18.86
N THR A 292 0.67 -0.07 -18.74
CA THR A 292 0.53 -1.18 -19.72
C THR A 292 -0.39 -0.86 -20.88
N LYS A 293 -0.89 0.40 -20.99
CA LYS A 293 -1.66 0.92 -22.13
C LYS A 293 -3.02 0.26 -22.38
N TYR A 294 -3.64 -0.32 -21.36
CA TYR A 294 -5.03 -0.78 -21.47
C TYR A 294 -5.99 0.41 -21.42
N SER A 295 -6.61 0.70 -22.57
CA SER A 295 -7.41 1.91 -22.79
C SER A 295 -8.79 1.90 -22.14
N ASN A 296 -9.31 0.72 -21.80
CA ASN A 296 -10.58 0.57 -21.10
C ASN A 296 -10.63 -0.76 -20.33
N PRO A 297 -11.61 -0.92 -19.41
CA PRO A 297 -11.76 -2.12 -18.59
C PRO A 297 -12.01 -3.40 -19.38
N GLU A 298 -12.76 -3.34 -20.48
CA GLU A 298 -13.08 -4.50 -21.31
C GLU A 298 -11.83 -5.07 -21.99
N ILE A 299 -10.98 -4.19 -22.55
CA ILE A 299 -9.69 -4.58 -23.14
C ILE A 299 -8.77 -5.16 -22.06
N LEU A 300 -8.75 -4.61 -20.86
CA LEU A 300 -7.97 -5.14 -19.75
C LEU A 300 -8.47 -6.53 -19.32
N MET A 301 -9.79 -6.72 -19.21
CA MET A 301 -10.42 -7.98 -18.84
C MET A 301 -10.09 -9.11 -19.82
N ASN A 302 -9.94 -8.79 -21.11
CA ASN A 302 -9.64 -9.75 -22.17
C ASN A 302 -8.16 -9.76 -22.57
N GLY A 303 -7.33 -8.90 -22.00
CA GLY A 303 -5.91 -8.75 -22.32
C GLY A 303 -5.01 -9.83 -21.71
N ALA A 304 -3.78 -9.89 -22.18
CA ALA A 304 -2.81 -10.93 -21.79
C ALA A 304 -2.45 -10.93 -20.29
N ILE A 305 -2.52 -9.76 -19.63
CA ILE A 305 -2.16 -9.63 -18.20
C ILE A 305 -3.37 -9.71 -17.26
N ASN A 306 -4.55 -10.06 -17.76
CA ASN A 306 -5.79 -9.99 -16.98
C ASN A 306 -5.75 -10.79 -15.67
N GLY A 307 -5.13 -11.96 -15.66
CA GLY A 307 -4.93 -12.76 -14.45
C GLY A 307 -3.95 -12.10 -13.47
N ALA A 308 -2.81 -11.63 -13.98
CA ALA A 308 -1.78 -10.98 -13.18
C ALA A 308 -2.24 -9.66 -12.55
N ILE A 309 -3.01 -8.85 -13.30
CA ILE A 309 -3.55 -7.59 -12.75
C ILE A 309 -4.67 -7.82 -11.74
N LEU A 310 -5.47 -8.89 -11.91
CA LEU A 310 -6.46 -9.33 -10.92
C LEU A 310 -5.78 -9.81 -9.65
N GLU A 311 -4.71 -10.60 -9.78
CA GLU A 311 -3.88 -11.03 -8.65
C GLU A 311 -3.28 -9.80 -7.95
N ASN A 312 -2.70 -8.85 -8.70
CA ASN A 312 -2.19 -7.60 -8.12
C ASN A 312 -3.25 -6.84 -7.34
N TYR A 313 -4.44 -6.67 -7.90
CA TYR A 313 -5.54 -6.00 -7.23
C TYR A 313 -5.89 -6.70 -5.90
N THR A 314 -6.07 -8.00 -5.95
CA THR A 314 -6.44 -8.83 -4.81
C THR A 314 -5.38 -8.75 -3.69
N VAL A 315 -4.11 -8.91 -4.03
CA VAL A 315 -2.98 -8.82 -3.08
C VAL A 315 -2.89 -7.41 -2.48
N ALA A 316 -3.02 -6.37 -3.30
CA ALA A 316 -2.98 -4.98 -2.86
C ALA A 316 -4.17 -4.64 -1.94
N GLU A 317 -5.40 -5.08 -2.27
CA GLU A 317 -6.57 -4.85 -1.43
C GLU A 317 -6.46 -5.58 -0.08
N ILE A 318 -6.03 -6.85 -0.06
CA ILE A 318 -5.76 -7.56 1.21
C ILE A 318 -4.75 -6.78 2.04
N ARG A 319 -3.63 -6.33 1.45
CA ARG A 319 -2.63 -5.52 2.15
C ARG A 319 -3.22 -4.24 2.72
N LYS A 320 -4.10 -3.55 1.99
CA LYS A 320 -4.78 -2.34 2.47
C LYS A 320 -5.63 -2.60 3.71
N THR A 321 -6.28 -3.77 3.84
CA THR A 321 -7.06 -4.08 5.04
C THR A 321 -6.20 -4.11 6.32
N TRP A 322 -4.94 -4.53 6.21
CA TRP A 322 -3.98 -4.52 7.32
C TRP A 322 -3.46 -3.11 7.60
N LEU A 323 -3.02 -2.39 6.56
CA LEU A 323 -2.53 -1.01 6.69
C LEU A 323 -3.60 -0.09 7.29
N ASN A 324 -4.84 -0.18 6.80
CA ASN A 324 -5.97 0.60 7.30
C ASN A 324 -6.36 0.25 8.75
N SER A 325 -5.90 -0.89 9.27
CA SER A 325 -6.04 -1.27 10.68
C SER A 325 -4.84 -0.86 11.54
N ALA A 326 -3.85 -0.16 10.95
CA ALA A 326 -2.56 0.16 11.56
C ALA A 326 -1.86 -1.09 12.14
N LYS A 327 -1.96 -2.23 11.44
CA LYS A 327 -1.35 -3.50 11.84
C LYS A 327 -0.27 -3.92 10.86
N GLU A 328 0.71 -4.67 11.36
CA GLU A 328 1.73 -5.28 10.53
C GLU A 328 1.10 -6.30 9.57
N CYS A 329 1.59 -6.30 8.34
CA CYS A 329 1.06 -7.10 7.25
C CYS A 329 2.03 -8.25 6.93
N LEU A 330 1.80 -9.42 7.51
CA LEU A 330 2.61 -10.63 7.27
C LEU A 330 2.03 -11.44 6.11
N LEU A 331 2.33 -10.99 4.90
CA LEU A 331 1.87 -11.60 3.65
C LEU A 331 3.05 -12.23 2.91
N HIS A 332 2.83 -13.42 2.40
CA HIS A 332 3.81 -14.22 1.68
C HIS A 332 3.17 -14.89 0.47
N TYR A 333 3.98 -15.37 -0.48
CA TYR A 333 3.58 -16.43 -1.40
C TYR A 333 4.30 -17.72 -1.01
N TYR A 334 3.83 -18.88 -1.49
CA TYR A 334 4.54 -20.14 -1.30
C TYR A 334 4.92 -20.73 -2.65
N ARG A 335 6.15 -21.24 -2.74
CA ARG A 335 6.62 -22.05 -3.86
C ARG A 335 7.73 -22.97 -3.40
N ASP A 336 7.60 -24.25 -3.72
CA ASP A 336 8.61 -25.27 -3.43
C ASP A 336 9.35 -25.76 -4.68
N LYS A 337 10.22 -26.75 -4.50
CA LYS A 337 10.99 -27.37 -5.57
C LYS A 337 10.15 -28.27 -6.47
N ASP A 338 9.02 -28.77 -5.94
CA ASP A 338 8.11 -29.69 -6.62
C ASP A 338 7.02 -28.91 -7.38
N THR A 339 7.24 -27.59 -7.61
CA THR A 339 6.35 -26.67 -8.32
C THR A 339 5.00 -26.44 -7.66
N ASN A 340 4.81 -26.86 -6.40
CA ASN A 340 3.61 -26.44 -5.66
C ASN A 340 3.70 -24.94 -5.41
N GLU A 341 2.66 -24.21 -5.80
CA GLU A 341 2.56 -22.76 -5.61
C GLU A 341 1.25 -22.44 -4.90
N ILE A 342 1.29 -21.44 -4.01
CA ILE A 342 0.13 -20.78 -3.40
C ILE A 342 0.34 -19.29 -3.64
N ASP A 343 -0.63 -18.65 -4.29
CA ASP A 343 -0.52 -17.26 -4.72
C ASP A 343 -0.26 -16.32 -3.53
N MET A 344 -0.91 -16.58 -2.39
CA MET A 344 -0.71 -15.81 -1.16
C MET A 344 -0.90 -16.65 0.09
N VAL A 345 -0.13 -16.37 1.12
CA VAL A 345 -0.27 -16.91 2.48
C VAL A 345 -0.31 -15.75 3.46
N ILE A 346 -1.39 -15.63 4.23
CA ILE A 346 -1.48 -14.68 5.34
C ILE A 346 -1.00 -15.40 6.61
N GLU A 347 -0.01 -14.84 7.30
CA GLU A 347 0.45 -15.31 8.61
C GLU A 347 -0.22 -14.47 9.69
N ALA A 348 -1.19 -15.02 10.40
CA ALA A 348 -1.96 -14.30 11.41
C ALA A 348 -2.45 -15.24 12.50
N ASP A 349 -2.61 -14.73 13.71
CA ASP A 349 -3.13 -15.47 14.89
C ASP A 349 -2.37 -16.78 15.18
N GLY A 350 -1.11 -16.91 14.74
CA GLY A 350 -0.29 -18.12 14.89
C GLY A 350 -0.61 -19.22 13.86
N GLU A 351 -1.36 -18.92 12.81
CA GLU A 351 -1.76 -19.82 11.73
C GLU A 351 -1.34 -19.27 10.36
N LEU A 352 -1.29 -20.16 9.37
CA LEU A 352 -1.06 -19.85 7.96
C LEU A 352 -2.35 -19.99 7.16
N HIS A 353 -2.83 -18.93 6.58
CA HIS A 353 -4.06 -18.89 5.79
C HIS A 353 -3.72 -18.83 4.29
N PRO A 354 -3.77 -19.95 3.55
CA PRO A 354 -3.48 -19.99 2.13
C PRO A 354 -4.61 -19.42 1.30
N LEU A 355 -4.25 -18.66 0.27
CA LEU A 355 -5.15 -18.04 -0.69
C LEU A 355 -4.70 -18.36 -2.12
N GLU A 356 -5.63 -18.78 -2.95
CA GLU A 356 -5.46 -18.94 -4.39
C GLU A 356 -6.31 -17.90 -5.11
N ILE A 357 -5.81 -17.28 -6.17
CA ILE A 357 -6.49 -16.19 -6.87
C ILE A 357 -6.74 -16.61 -8.32
N LYS A 358 -8.00 -16.65 -8.75
CA LYS A 358 -8.36 -17.12 -10.09
C LYS A 358 -9.32 -16.19 -10.81
N LYS A 359 -9.01 -15.89 -12.07
CA LYS A 359 -9.93 -15.22 -13.00
C LYS A 359 -10.96 -16.22 -13.51
N SER A 360 -11.85 -16.66 -12.66
CA SER A 360 -12.95 -17.57 -12.98
C SER A 360 -14.14 -17.23 -12.10
N THR A 361 -15.34 -17.44 -12.59
CA THR A 361 -16.56 -17.38 -11.78
C THR A 361 -16.88 -18.74 -11.11
N ASN A 362 -16.26 -19.81 -11.60
CA ASN A 362 -16.42 -21.16 -11.08
C ASN A 362 -15.07 -21.90 -11.08
N PRO A 363 -14.16 -21.60 -10.13
CA PRO A 363 -12.87 -22.28 -10.04
C PRO A 363 -13.04 -23.73 -9.60
N GLY A 364 -12.14 -24.61 -10.09
CA GLY A 364 -12.09 -26.00 -9.64
C GLY A 364 -11.69 -26.12 -8.17
N THR A 365 -12.32 -27.05 -7.47
CA THR A 365 -12.06 -27.29 -6.04
C THR A 365 -10.71 -27.96 -5.77
N GLU A 366 -10.13 -28.62 -6.78
CA GLU A 366 -8.81 -29.25 -6.74
C GLU A 366 -7.66 -28.25 -6.48
N LEU A 367 -7.86 -26.97 -6.79
CA LEU A 367 -6.89 -25.90 -6.52
C LEU A 367 -6.52 -25.81 -5.04
N ALA A 368 -7.46 -26.10 -4.15
CA ALA A 368 -7.21 -26.12 -2.70
C ALA A 368 -6.28 -27.28 -2.27
N SER A 369 -6.00 -28.24 -3.14
CA SER A 369 -5.10 -29.36 -2.80
C SER A 369 -3.67 -28.90 -2.53
N ALA A 370 -3.23 -27.80 -3.17
CA ALA A 370 -1.92 -27.18 -2.93
C ALA A 370 -1.75 -26.69 -1.48
N PHE A 371 -2.83 -26.34 -0.80
CA PHE A 371 -2.80 -25.84 0.58
C PHE A 371 -2.22 -26.86 1.57
N LYS A 372 -2.35 -28.16 1.27
CA LYS A 372 -1.84 -29.26 2.11
C LYS A 372 -0.32 -29.24 2.27
N VAL A 373 0.40 -28.54 1.41
CA VAL A 373 1.86 -28.42 1.52
C VAL A 373 2.26 -27.70 2.81
N LEU A 374 1.41 -26.81 3.32
CA LEU A 374 1.65 -26.07 4.57
C LEU A 374 1.49 -26.97 5.80
N ASP A 375 0.78 -28.10 5.72
CA ASP A 375 0.60 -29.06 6.82
C ASP A 375 1.93 -29.75 7.23
N LYS A 376 2.95 -29.65 6.37
CA LYS A 376 4.30 -30.16 6.64
C LYS A 376 5.14 -29.20 7.50
N GLY A 377 4.65 -27.98 7.74
CA GLY A 377 5.37 -26.94 8.49
C GLY A 377 5.18 -27.06 10.01
N SER A 378 5.89 -26.22 10.76
CA SER A 378 5.76 -26.11 12.23
C SER A 378 4.61 -25.18 12.65
N VAL A 379 4.20 -24.26 11.77
CA VAL A 379 3.07 -23.36 12.00
C VAL A 379 1.81 -24.04 11.43
N PRO A 380 0.73 -24.16 12.20
CA PRO A 380 -0.48 -24.83 11.76
C PRO A 380 -1.12 -24.08 10.59
N ARG A 381 -1.74 -24.82 9.67
CA ARG A 381 -2.55 -24.25 8.61
C ARG A 381 -3.96 -23.97 9.15
N GLY A 382 -4.36 -22.71 9.09
CA GLY A 382 -5.72 -22.26 9.35
C GLY A 382 -6.65 -22.42 8.14
N ALA A 383 -7.76 -21.70 8.16
CA ALA A 383 -8.68 -21.67 7.03
C ALA A 383 -8.00 -21.09 5.78
N GLY A 384 -8.35 -21.61 4.59
CA GLY A 384 -7.89 -21.14 3.29
C GLY A 384 -9.04 -20.71 2.39
N ALA A 385 -8.74 -20.02 1.29
CA ALA A 385 -9.76 -19.64 0.32
C ALA A 385 -9.24 -19.61 -1.12
N ILE A 386 -10.15 -19.87 -2.06
CA ILE A 386 -9.99 -19.53 -3.47
C ILE A 386 -10.75 -18.23 -3.72
N LEU A 387 -10.03 -17.16 -4.03
CA LEU A 387 -10.57 -15.85 -4.35
C LEU A 387 -10.83 -15.76 -5.86
N CYS A 388 -12.05 -15.42 -6.26
CA CYS A 388 -12.43 -15.48 -7.67
C CYS A 388 -13.52 -14.45 -8.03
N LEU A 389 -13.95 -14.46 -9.31
CA LEU A 389 -14.95 -13.52 -9.85
C LEU A 389 -16.40 -14.00 -9.71
N ARG A 390 -16.68 -14.85 -8.74
CA ARG A 390 -18.06 -15.24 -8.43
C ARG A 390 -18.77 -14.17 -7.61
N GLU A 391 -20.08 -14.23 -7.53
CA GLU A 391 -20.89 -13.26 -6.78
C GLU A 391 -21.19 -13.71 -5.34
N GLU A 392 -21.22 -15.02 -5.08
CA GLU A 392 -21.64 -15.60 -3.80
C GLU A 392 -20.54 -16.43 -3.15
N ILE A 393 -20.55 -16.46 -1.81
CA ILE A 393 -19.70 -17.35 -1.01
C ILE A 393 -20.12 -18.80 -1.21
N SER A 394 -19.14 -19.71 -1.28
CA SER A 394 -19.37 -21.12 -1.07
C SER A 394 -18.20 -21.74 -0.30
N ALA A 395 -18.37 -22.96 0.17
CA ALA A 395 -17.34 -23.71 0.88
C ALA A 395 -17.03 -25.02 0.15
N ILE A 396 -15.76 -25.40 0.14
CA ILE A 396 -15.30 -26.72 -0.30
C ILE A 396 -15.41 -27.68 0.89
N ASP A 397 -14.97 -27.24 2.06
CA ASP A 397 -15.07 -27.92 3.35
C ASP A 397 -15.17 -26.91 4.50
N ARG A 398 -15.06 -27.38 5.75
CA ARG A 398 -15.18 -26.52 6.95
C ARG A 398 -14.11 -25.44 7.07
N ASN A 399 -12.96 -25.64 6.43
CA ASN A 399 -11.78 -24.78 6.53
C ASN A 399 -11.36 -24.21 5.19
N THR A 400 -12.12 -24.45 4.10
CA THR A 400 -11.74 -23.99 2.76
C THR A 400 -12.95 -23.39 2.07
N PHE A 401 -12.83 -22.12 1.71
CA PHE A 401 -13.90 -21.32 1.11
C PHE A 401 -13.60 -20.98 -0.35
N ILE A 402 -14.64 -20.70 -1.13
CA ILE A 402 -14.56 -20.02 -2.40
C ILE A 402 -15.24 -18.66 -2.23
N LEU A 403 -14.46 -17.59 -2.34
CA LEU A 403 -14.89 -16.25 -1.98
C LEU A 403 -14.85 -15.31 -3.18
N PRO A 404 -15.84 -14.41 -3.31
CA PRO A 404 -15.77 -13.30 -4.22
C PRO A 404 -14.62 -12.32 -3.86
N ILE A 405 -13.87 -11.85 -4.86
CA ILE A 405 -12.82 -10.83 -4.65
C ILE A 405 -13.41 -9.51 -4.12
N TRP A 406 -14.66 -9.18 -4.47
CA TRP A 406 -15.30 -7.97 -3.96
C TRP A 406 -15.53 -7.96 -2.43
N MET A 407 -15.35 -9.09 -1.76
CA MET A 407 -15.48 -9.21 -0.31
C MET A 407 -14.22 -8.86 0.48
N ILE A 408 -13.11 -8.48 -0.16
CA ILE A 408 -11.87 -8.14 0.52
C ILE A 408 -11.95 -6.78 1.20
#